data_658261159d7928e89134d5ff189663a2
#
_entry.id   658261159d7928e89134d5ff189663a2
#
_cell.length_a   1.000
_cell.length_b   1.000
_cell.length_c   1.000
_cell.angle_alpha   90.00
_cell.angle_beta   90.00
_cell.angle_gamma   90.00
#
_symmetry.space_group_name_H-M   'P 1'
#
loop_
_entity.id
_entity.type
_entity.pdbx_description
1 polymer ?
#
loop_
_entity_poly.entity_id
_entity_poly.type
_entity_poly.pdbx_seq_one_letter_code
_entity_poly.pdbx_strand_id
1 'polypeptide(L)'
;MLQSLHVHNFALIEDAKIDFAPGFNIFTGETGAGKSILIDAFGVVLGNRASADYIRSGADSFWVQAVFDISGIEAVKSLLAEQGIDEEDELFLRRRILANGKSQATVNGVQVPLAVLKSFSELLVDIHGQHENQALLKSDAPLALVDLYGREEIASVRKTYRELYTAYLATQAKLTQLEQTGSERERILDRLEWEIKEITEAALEAGELEALQEEVKRLQNSGKIMTAVNSAHEYLDSERGILDNLAAAKDQLAAVVRYDERLHNACESLEGSWIALDECRRELSDYLSREEYDAERAAYVEERLDLWYRLQKKYGDSYEAITAYLGQAQQQADELAQLESNIAKTKQLLAQQKGELEQQAQSLSQLRAKYAGRLASKVTVHIHDLAMPEGRFEIEVTAKDTLTKTGKDELTFLFTANLGEPIRPLLKVASGGELSRVALAIKTVLLNASGVPTMVFDEIDTGVGGVTAQKMAEKIAVIAKVGQVLCITHLPQIASFADRHLLIRKESTGGRTSTGLTVLDEEGRIQELMRMTVGDNVSEVAYANAKELLAAAAKNKQAR
;
A
#
# COMPACT_ATOMS: atom_id res chain seq x y z
N MET A 1 -19.83 17.81 -25.32
CA MET A 1 -21.21 18.08 -24.84
C MET A 1 -22.15 17.00 -25.32
N LEU A 2 -23.22 16.69 -24.58
CA LEU A 2 -24.24 15.72 -25.04
C LEU A 2 -25.03 16.28 -26.22
N GLN A 3 -25.00 15.58 -27.33
CA GLN A 3 -25.76 15.97 -28.57
C GLN A 3 -27.11 15.29 -28.60
N SER A 4 -27.18 13.99 -28.35
CA SER A 4 -28.45 13.26 -28.38
C SER A 4 -28.48 12.07 -27.42
N LEU A 5 -29.69 11.69 -27.02
CA LEU A 5 -29.99 10.49 -26.28
C LEU A 5 -31.08 9.70 -27.02
N HIS A 6 -30.80 8.43 -27.31
CA HIS A 6 -31.76 7.53 -27.93
C HIS A 6 -32.08 6.37 -26.99
N VAL A 7 -33.33 6.25 -26.64
CA VAL A 7 -33.88 5.26 -25.70
C VAL A 7 -34.85 4.35 -26.42
N HIS A 8 -34.62 3.04 -26.34
CA HIS A 8 -35.47 2.05 -27.00
C HIS A 8 -35.90 0.93 -26.06
N ASN A 9 -37.22 0.69 -26.00
CA ASN A 9 -37.88 -0.35 -25.15
C ASN A 9 -37.58 -0.25 -23.66
N PHE A 10 -37.46 0.97 -23.13
CA PHE A 10 -37.14 1.22 -21.72
C PHE A 10 -38.38 1.65 -20.94
N ALA A 11 -38.84 0.83 -20.03
CA ALA A 11 -40.04 1.07 -19.21
C ALA A 11 -41.26 1.52 -20.05
N LEU A 12 -41.70 2.77 -19.91
CA LEU A 12 -42.82 3.34 -20.68
C LEU A 12 -42.36 3.93 -22.03
N ILE A 13 -41.09 4.02 -22.30
CA ILE A 13 -40.55 4.58 -23.56
C ILE A 13 -40.41 3.44 -24.56
N GLU A 14 -41.09 3.52 -25.69
CA GLU A 14 -40.97 2.57 -26.78
C GLU A 14 -39.78 2.90 -27.64
N ASP A 15 -39.77 4.12 -28.19
CA ASP A 15 -38.66 4.68 -28.94
C ASP A 15 -38.66 6.20 -28.80
N ALA A 16 -37.57 6.77 -28.28
CA ALA A 16 -37.46 8.22 -28.14
C ALA A 16 -36.04 8.65 -28.45
N LYS A 17 -35.91 9.52 -29.47
CA LYS A 17 -34.68 10.23 -29.78
C LYS A 17 -34.82 11.69 -29.36
N ILE A 18 -33.90 12.14 -28.52
CA ILE A 18 -33.89 13.47 -27.92
C ILE A 18 -32.59 14.16 -28.36
N ASP A 19 -32.72 15.29 -29.04
CA ASP A 19 -31.57 16.12 -29.34
C ASP A 19 -31.48 17.26 -28.33
N PHE A 20 -30.28 17.57 -27.89
CA PHE A 20 -29.98 18.60 -26.90
C PHE A 20 -29.33 19.82 -27.57
N ALA A 21 -29.51 20.97 -26.93
CA ALA A 21 -28.82 22.19 -27.30
C ALA A 21 -27.70 22.53 -26.30
N PRO A 22 -26.69 23.29 -26.67
CA PRO A 22 -25.82 23.94 -25.69
C PRO A 22 -26.65 24.81 -24.74
N GLY A 23 -26.11 25.04 -23.52
CA GLY A 23 -26.80 25.85 -22.51
C GLY A 23 -27.81 25.08 -21.69
N PHE A 24 -28.94 25.68 -21.35
CA PHE A 24 -29.88 25.19 -20.33
C PHE A 24 -31.05 24.43 -20.99
N ASN A 25 -31.01 23.10 -20.93
CA ASN A 25 -32.08 22.20 -21.40
C ASN A 25 -32.94 21.82 -20.17
N ILE A 26 -34.24 22.08 -20.25
CA ILE A 26 -35.19 21.83 -19.16
C ILE A 26 -36.27 20.85 -19.61
N PHE A 27 -36.57 19.92 -18.70
CA PHE A 27 -37.66 18.94 -18.87
C PHE A 27 -38.76 19.24 -17.86
N THR A 28 -39.98 19.44 -18.39
CA THR A 28 -41.20 19.53 -17.61
C THR A 28 -42.19 18.44 -18.01
N GLY A 29 -43.29 18.32 -17.28
CA GLY A 29 -44.32 17.34 -17.55
C GLY A 29 -45.05 16.93 -16.23
N GLU A 30 -46.12 16.15 -16.35
CA GLU A 30 -46.87 15.68 -15.20
C GLU A 30 -46.09 14.74 -14.28
N THR A 31 -46.42 14.69 -13.01
CA THR A 31 -45.89 13.71 -12.05
C THR A 31 -46.20 12.29 -12.52
N GLY A 32 -45.15 11.45 -12.68
CA GLY A 32 -45.32 10.10 -13.22
C GLY A 32 -45.35 10.00 -14.75
N ALA A 33 -45.19 11.12 -15.51
CA ALA A 33 -45.14 11.11 -16.97
C ALA A 33 -43.86 10.49 -17.57
N GLY A 34 -42.93 10.03 -16.76
CA GLY A 34 -41.69 9.42 -17.25
C GLY A 34 -40.45 10.29 -17.08
N LYS A 35 -40.52 11.41 -16.32
CA LYS A 35 -39.35 12.27 -16.04
C LYS A 35 -38.21 11.50 -15.38
N SER A 36 -38.49 10.78 -14.31
CA SER A 36 -37.47 9.94 -13.63
C SER A 36 -37.02 8.77 -14.50
N ILE A 37 -37.92 8.22 -15.35
CA ILE A 37 -37.55 7.16 -16.31
C ILE A 37 -36.48 7.63 -17.30
N LEU A 38 -36.54 8.91 -17.72
CA LEU A 38 -35.52 9.47 -18.62
C LEU A 38 -34.16 9.59 -17.93
N ILE A 39 -34.13 10.02 -16.65
CA ILE A 39 -32.90 10.08 -15.86
C ILE A 39 -32.35 8.68 -15.59
N ASP A 40 -33.20 7.72 -15.29
CA ASP A 40 -32.80 6.32 -15.13
C ASP A 40 -32.18 5.78 -16.42
N ALA A 41 -32.80 6.03 -17.57
CA ALA A 41 -32.25 5.65 -18.88
C ALA A 41 -30.88 6.31 -19.13
N PHE A 42 -30.76 7.60 -18.79
CA PHE A 42 -29.50 8.32 -18.90
C PHE A 42 -28.46 7.75 -17.94
N GLY A 43 -28.80 7.48 -16.68
CA GLY A 43 -27.93 6.81 -15.73
C GLY A 43 -27.45 5.43 -16.21
N VAL A 44 -28.33 4.67 -16.89
CA VAL A 44 -27.97 3.36 -17.45
C VAL A 44 -26.86 3.48 -18.48
N VAL A 45 -26.94 4.40 -19.44
CA VAL A 45 -25.90 4.56 -20.47
C VAL A 45 -24.59 5.09 -19.89
N LEU A 46 -24.64 5.81 -18.77
CA LEU A 46 -23.48 6.28 -18.03
C LEU A 46 -22.85 5.22 -17.09
N GLY A 47 -23.40 4.01 -17.05
CA GLY A 47 -22.80 2.92 -16.29
C GLY A 47 -23.45 2.64 -14.92
N ASN A 48 -24.57 3.28 -14.58
CA ASN A 48 -25.29 2.99 -13.34
C ASN A 48 -25.89 1.57 -13.38
N ARG A 49 -26.30 1.08 -12.19
CA ARG A 49 -26.90 -0.25 -12.07
C ARG A 49 -28.19 -0.31 -12.90
N ALA A 50 -28.33 -1.34 -13.73
CA ALA A 50 -29.51 -1.54 -14.57
C ALA A 50 -30.10 -2.93 -14.30
N SER A 51 -31.44 -3.02 -14.25
CA SER A 51 -32.19 -4.28 -14.10
C SER A 51 -32.95 -4.62 -15.39
N ALA A 52 -33.19 -5.91 -15.61
CA ALA A 52 -34.10 -6.38 -16.65
C ALA A 52 -35.56 -5.91 -16.42
N ASP A 53 -35.91 -5.46 -15.21
CA ASP A 53 -37.25 -4.91 -14.90
C ASP A 53 -37.57 -3.63 -15.67
N TYR A 54 -36.55 -2.93 -16.20
CA TYR A 54 -36.73 -1.79 -17.09
C TYR A 54 -37.08 -2.18 -18.53
N ILE A 55 -37.09 -3.47 -18.87
CA ILE A 55 -37.48 -3.90 -20.21
C ILE A 55 -38.99 -3.68 -20.39
N ARG A 56 -39.35 -2.98 -21.47
CA ARG A 56 -40.76 -2.74 -21.81
C ARG A 56 -41.50 -4.07 -21.97
N SER A 57 -42.70 -4.16 -21.44
CA SER A 57 -43.52 -5.37 -21.53
C SER A 57 -43.71 -5.82 -22.98
N GLY A 58 -43.31 -7.05 -23.28
CA GLY A 58 -43.35 -7.64 -24.62
C GLY A 58 -42.08 -7.46 -25.47
N ALA A 59 -41.01 -6.85 -24.91
CA ALA A 59 -39.71 -6.74 -25.55
C ALA A 59 -38.69 -7.71 -24.93
N ASP A 60 -37.71 -8.17 -25.72
CA ASP A 60 -36.63 -9.07 -25.29
C ASP A 60 -35.40 -8.33 -24.75
N SER A 61 -35.30 -7.05 -24.99
CA SER A 61 -34.20 -6.21 -24.53
C SER A 61 -34.56 -4.74 -24.62
N PHE A 62 -33.83 -3.92 -23.86
CA PHE A 62 -33.78 -2.48 -24.10
C PHE A 62 -32.36 -2.04 -24.40
N TRP A 63 -32.21 -0.87 -25.00
CA TRP A 63 -30.93 -0.21 -25.12
C TRP A 63 -31.08 1.32 -25.01
N VAL A 64 -30.01 1.94 -24.53
CA VAL A 64 -29.87 3.40 -24.45
C VAL A 64 -28.54 3.77 -25.10
N GLN A 65 -28.56 4.80 -25.93
CA GLN A 65 -27.38 5.35 -26.60
C GLN A 65 -27.32 6.87 -26.38
N ALA A 66 -26.15 7.34 -25.95
CA ALA A 66 -25.83 8.77 -25.86
C ALA A 66 -24.73 9.12 -26.83
N VAL A 67 -24.85 10.27 -27.47
CA VAL A 67 -23.85 10.81 -28.41
C VAL A 67 -23.32 12.10 -27.84
N PHE A 68 -22.00 12.20 -27.76
CA PHE A 68 -21.29 13.35 -27.20
C PHE A 68 -20.35 13.95 -28.25
N ASP A 69 -20.33 15.26 -28.34
CA ASP A 69 -19.24 16.00 -28.99
C ASP A 69 -18.07 16.09 -28.02
N ILE A 70 -16.92 15.55 -28.40
CA ILE A 70 -15.69 15.47 -27.62
C ILE A 70 -14.52 16.25 -28.26
N SER A 71 -14.77 17.07 -29.29
CA SER A 71 -13.75 17.79 -30.06
C SER A 71 -12.78 18.63 -29.21
N GLY A 72 -13.17 19.04 -28.00
CA GLY A 72 -12.34 19.82 -27.07
C GLY A 72 -11.95 19.10 -25.79
N ILE A 73 -12.07 17.76 -25.69
CA ILE A 73 -11.88 17.02 -24.41
C ILE A 73 -10.71 16.03 -24.53
N GLU A 74 -9.49 16.54 -24.38
CA GLU A 74 -8.25 15.75 -24.49
C GLU A 74 -8.21 14.52 -23.57
N ALA A 75 -8.81 14.60 -22.37
CA ALA A 75 -8.86 13.49 -21.44
C ALA A 75 -9.66 12.28 -22.00
N VAL A 76 -10.73 12.55 -22.78
CA VAL A 76 -11.52 11.50 -23.43
C VAL A 76 -10.75 10.89 -24.60
N LYS A 77 -10.07 11.73 -25.40
CA LYS A 77 -9.22 11.28 -26.50
C LYS A 77 -8.08 10.38 -26.01
N SER A 78 -7.41 10.79 -24.94
CA SER A 78 -6.37 9.96 -24.30
C SER A 78 -6.92 8.60 -23.85
N LEU A 79 -8.11 8.58 -23.25
CA LEU A 79 -8.74 7.34 -22.80
C LEU A 79 -9.16 6.43 -23.97
N LEU A 80 -9.62 7.01 -25.11
CA LEU A 80 -9.88 6.25 -26.34
C LEU A 80 -8.61 5.55 -26.84
N ALA A 81 -7.50 6.29 -26.91
CA ALA A 81 -6.21 5.76 -27.33
C ALA A 81 -5.71 4.63 -26.40
N GLU A 82 -5.86 4.79 -25.08
CA GLU A 82 -5.52 3.76 -24.08
C GLU A 82 -6.33 2.46 -24.27
N GLN A 83 -7.59 2.59 -24.71
CA GLN A 83 -8.47 1.44 -24.96
C GLN A 83 -8.36 0.89 -26.39
N GLY A 84 -7.53 1.47 -27.24
CA GLY A 84 -7.38 1.06 -28.65
C GLY A 84 -8.63 1.31 -29.48
N ILE A 85 -9.42 2.35 -29.15
CA ILE A 85 -10.62 2.77 -29.87
C ILE A 85 -10.26 3.98 -30.73
N ASP A 86 -10.73 4.00 -31.99
CA ASP A 86 -10.46 5.08 -32.92
C ASP A 86 -10.99 6.42 -32.37
N GLU A 87 -10.17 7.47 -32.57
CA GLU A 87 -10.49 8.84 -32.15
C GLU A 87 -11.38 9.50 -33.25
N GLU A 88 -12.57 9.91 -32.84
CA GLU A 88 -13.52 10.72 -33.63
C GLU A 88 -13.92 11.93 -32.79
N ASP A 89 -14.47 12.98 -33.42
CA ASP A 89 -15.01 14.14 -32.70
C ASP A 89 -16.33 13.84 -31.98
N GLU A 90 -17.01 12.78 -32.37
CA GLU A 90 -18.20 12.26 -31.72
C GLU A 90 -17.91 10.96 -30.97
N LEU A 91 -18.49 10.83 -29.81
CA LEU A 91 -18.40 9.64 -28.97
C LEU A 91 -19.77 9.01 -28.80
N PHE A 92 -19.91 7.76 -29.17
CA PHE A 92 -21.12 6.96 -29.01
C PHE A 92 -20.99 6.03 -27.80
N LEU A 93 -21.73 6.31 -26.74
CA LEU A 93 -21.88 5.40 -25.61
C LEU A 93 -23.18 4.66 -25.74
N ARG A 94 -23.16 3.33 -25.73
CA ARG A 94 -24.40 2.52 -25.80
C ARG A 94 -24.39 1.40 -24.78
N ARG A 95 -25.54 1.19 -24.15
CA ARG A 95 -25.75 0.07 -23.25
C ARG A 95 -27.03 -0.67 -23.59
N ARG A 96 -26.93 -2.00 -23.68
CA ARG A 96 -28.04 -2.91 -23.95
C ARG A 96 -28.18 -3.91 -22.82
N ILE A 97 -29.41 -4.13 -22.36
CA ILE A 97 -29.75 -5.15 -21.37
C ILE A 97 -30.73 -6.14 -22.00
N LEU A 98 -30.41 -7.42 -21.87
CA LEU A 98 -31.23 -8.53 -22.39
C LEU A 98 -32.13 -9.09 -21.29
N ALA A 99 -33.23 -9.75 -21.65
CA ALA A 99 -34.17 -10.38 -20.71
C ALA A 99 -33.51 -11.40 -19.78
N ASN A 100 -32.42 -12.02 -20.20
CA ASN A 100 -31.62 -12.95 -19.37
C ASN A 100 -30.66 -12.23 -18.39
N GLY A 101 -30.76 -10.93 -18.24
CA GLY A 101 -29.93 -10.08 -17.37
C GLY A 101 -28.53 -9.77 -17.89
N LYS A 102 -28.13 -10.28 -19.08
CA LYS A 102 -26.82 -9.94 -19.68
C LYS A 102 -26.80 -8.46 -20.09
N SER A 103 -25.71 -7.77 -19.68
CA SER A 103 -25.43 -6.37 -20.01
C SER A 103 -24.31 -6.29 -21.05
N GLN A 104 -24.52 -5.49 -22.07
CA GLN A 104 -23.53 -5.17 -23.11
C GLN A 104 -23.30 -3.66 -23.11
N ALA A 105 -22.05 -3.23 -23.07
CA ALA A 105 -21.65 -1.84 -23.18
C ALA A 105 -20.72 -1.67 -24.38
N THR A 106 -20.93 -0.62 -25.17
CA THR A 106 -20.08 -0.29 -26.31
C THR A 106 -19.71 1.19 -26.30
N VAL A 107 -18.48 1.46 -26.75
CA VAL A 107 -17.94 2.80 -27.00
C VAL A 107 -17.51 2.83 -28.48
N ASN A 108 -18.06 3.73 -29.28
CA ASN A 108 -17.86 3.80 -30.76
C ASN A 108 -18.04 2.43 -31.45
N GLY A 109 -19.05 1.65 -31.01
CA GLY A 109 -19.33 0.31 -31.52
C GLY A 109 -18.43 -0.81 -30.99
N VAL A 110 -17.34 -0.52 -30.31
CA VAL A 110 -16.44 -1.49 -29.68
C VAL A 110 -16.99 -1.92 -28.33
N GLN A 111 -17.09 -3.22 -28.09
CA GLN A 111 -17.55 -3.74 -26.80
C GLN A 111 -16.49 -3.54 -25.72
N VAL A 112 -16.89 -2.93 -24.58
CA VAL A 112 -16.01 -2.61 -23.44
C VAL A 112 -16.57 -3.14 -22.13
N PRO A 113 -15.72 -3.37 -21.11
CA PRO A 113 -16.17 -3.59 -19.74
C PRO A 113 -16.95 -2.39 -19.20
N LEU A 114 -17.90 -2.66 -18.29
CA LEU A 114 -18.71 -1.58 -17.66
C LEU A 114 -17.87 -0.54 -16.93
N ALA A 115 -16.75 -0.94 -16.32
CA ALA A 115 -15.81 -0.03 -15.67
C ALA A 115 -15.22 0.99 -16.67
N VAL A 116 -14.88 0.56 -17.89
CA VAL A 116 -14.36 1.44 -18.94
C VAL A 116 -15.44 2.40 -19.41
N LEU A 117 -16.68 1.92 -19.65
CA LEU A 117 -17.81 2.81 -19.97
C LEU A 117 -17.99 3.90 -18.90
N LYS A 118 -17.88 3.52 -17.64
CA LYS A 118 -18.01 4.44 -16.50
C LYS A 118 -16.90 5.48 -16.46
N SER A 119 -15.65 5.11 -16.78
CA SER A 119 -14.54 6.07 -16.87
C SER A 119 -14.77 7.14 -17.95
N PHE A 120 -15.32 6.77 -19.11
CA PHE A 120 -15.74 7.77 -20.12
C PHE A 120 -16.85 8.67 -19.57
N SER A 121 -17.85 8.09 -18.92
CA SER A 121 -18.99 8.83 -18.39
C SER A 121 -18.61 9.87 -17.35
N GLU A 122 -17.65 9.55 -16.46
CA GLU A 122 -17.13 10.45 -15.42
C GLU A 122 -16.40 11.68 -15.99
N LEU A 123 -15.86 11.57 -17.21
CA LEU A 123 -15.24 12.70 -17.93
C LEU A 123 -16.26 13.58 -18.69
N LEU A 124 -17.46 13.08 -18.93
CA LEU A 124 -18.45 13.70 -19.82
C LEU A 124 -19.64 14.29 -19.09
N VAL A 125 -20.07 13.66 -18.00
CA VAL A 125 -21.32 13.99 -17.32
C VAL A 125 -21.16 13.97 -15.83
N ASP A 126 -21.69 15.01 -15.16
CA ASP A 126 -21.85 15.08 -13.72
C ASP A 126 -23.35 15.12 -13.40
N ILE A 127 -23.91 14.04 -12.82
CA ILE A 127 -25.34 13.95 -12.49
C ILE A 127 -25.54 14.44 -11.04
N HIS A 128 -26.60 15.17 -10.78
CA HIS A 128 -26.98 15.70 -9.48
C HIS A 128 -28.44 15.36 -9.18
N GLY A 129 -28.66 14.34 -8.38
CA GLY A 129 -29.98 13.90 -7.95
C GLY A 129 -30.00 13.48 -6.48
N GLN A 130 -31.14 13.05 -6.02
CA GLN A 130 -31.36 12.65 -4.61
C GLN A 130 -30.37 11.56 -4.15
N HIS A 131 -29.93 10.68 -5.05
CA HIS A 131 -28.96 9.62 -4.75
C HIS A 131 -27.50 10.10 -4.83
N GLU A 132 -27.20 11.19 -5.55
CA GLU A 132 -25.82 11.67 -5.71
C GLU A 132 -25.43 12.79 -4.75
N ASN A 133 -26.36 13.46 -4.10
CA ASN A 133 -26.06 14.24 -2.91
C ASN A 133 -25.32 13.38 -1.87
N GLN A 134 -25.53 12.05 -1.89
CA GLN A 134 -24.77 11.08 -1.11
C GLN A 134 -23.29 10.97 -1.53
N ALA A 135 -22.93 11.32 -2.75
CA ALA A 135 -21.53 11.30 -3.20
C ALA A 135 -20.68 12.39 -2.52
N LEU A 136 -21.27 13.58 -2.30
CA LEU A 136 -20.63 14.65 -1.52
C LEU A 136 -20.50 14.29 -0.02
N LEU A 137 -21.27 13.31 0.42
CA LEU A 137 -21.28 12.84 1.80
C LEU A 137 -20.28 11.70 2.04
N LYS A 138 -19.60 11.18 1.00
CA LYS A 138 -18.52 10.21 1.18
C LYS A 138 -17.34 10.88 1.87
N SER A 139 -16.67 10.14 2.73
CA SER A 139 -15.55 10.62 3.53
C SER A 139 -14.34 11.13 2.71
N ASP A 140 -14.18 10.65 1.49
CA ASP A 140 -13.11 11.02 0.57
C ASP A 140 -13.44 12.18 -0.37
N ALA A 141 -14.74 12.54 -0.49
CA ALA A 141 -15.19 13.59 -1.38
C ALA A 141 -14.59 14.98 -1.07
N PRO A 142 -14.54 15.44 0.19
CA PRO A 142 -13.97 16.75 0.50
C PRO A 142 -12.52 16.89 0.06
N LEU A 143 -11.71 15.85 0.28
CA LEU A 143 -10.30 15.82 -0.14
C LEU A 143 -10.17 15.88 -1.67
N ALA A 144 -10.96 15.08 -2.38
CA ALA A 144 -10.94 15.06 -3.85
C ALA A 144 -11.34 16.42 -4.44
N LEU A 145 -12.36 17.09 -3.87
CA LEU A 145 -12.84 18.37 -4.36
C LEU A 145 -11.88 19.54 -4.05
N VAL A 146 -11.20 19.53 -2.90
CA VAL A 146 -10.14 20.50 -2.59
C VAL A 146 -8.94 20.29 -3.51
N ASP A 147 -8.53 19.04 -3.74
CA ASP A 147 -7.45 18.70 -4.66
C ASP A 147 -7.79 19.12 -6.10
N LEU A 148 -9.06 18.97 -6.53
CA LEU A 148 -9.56 19.42 -7.82
C LEU A 148 -9.54 20.95 -7.93
N TYR A 149 -9.99 21.66 -6.91
CA TYR A 149 -10.02 23.11 -6.88
C TYR A 149 -8.63 23.76 -6.92
N GLY A 150 -7.65 23.13 -6.24
CA GLY A 150 -6.25 23.58 -6.23
C GLY A 150 -5.36 22.83 -7.25
N ARG A 151 -5.94 22.19 -8.28
CA ARG A 151 -5.25 21.23 -9.15
C ARG A 151 -3.92 21.72 -9.72
N GLU A 152 -3.79 23.00 -10.05
CA GLU A 152 -2.58 23.56 -10.66
C GLU A 152 -1.36 23.49 -9.72
N GLU A 153 -1.54 23.82 -8.46
CA GLU A 153 -0.46 23.75 -7.45
C GLU A 153 -0.40 22.37 -6.77
N ILE A 154 -1.55 21.77 -6.46
CA ILE A 154 -1.63 20.50 -5.71
C ILE A 154 -1.18 19.31 -6.56
N ALA A 155 -1.47 19.28 -7.86
CA ALA A 155 -1.19 18.10 -8.69
C ALA A 155 0.30 17.74 -8.77
N SER A 156 1.19 18.75 -8.86
CA SER A 156 2.63 18.53 -8.92
C SER A 156 3.15 17.95 -7.60
N VAL A 157 2.77 18.55 -6.47
CA VAL A 157 3.19 18.09 -5.12
C VAL A 157 2.63 16.70 -4.82
N ARG A 158 1.38 16.44 -5.20
CA ARG A 158 0.74 15.12 -5.05
C ARG A 158 1.42 14.04 -5.89
N LYS A 159 1.88 14.37 -7.10
CA LYS A 159 2.63 13.44 -7.96
C LYS A 159 3.94 13.04 -7.28
N THR A 160 4.74 14.02 -6.85
CA THR A 160 6.00 13.77 -6.13
C THR A 160 5.77 12.96 -4.85
N TYR A 161 4.74 13.31 -4.07
CA TYR A 161 4.36 12.55 -2.88
C TYR A 161 4.07 11.08 -3.19
N ARG A 162 3.30 10.80 -4.26
CA ARG A 162 2.96 9.43 -4.68
C ARG A 162 4.19 8.61 -5.08
N GLU A 163 5.12 9.24 -5.78
CA GLU A 163 6.37 8.60 -6.18
C GLU A 163 7.20 8.22 -4.95
N LEU A 164 7.36 9.15 -4.01
CA LEU A 164 8.05 8.89 -2.73
C LEU A 164 7.34 7.83 -1.89
N TYR A 165 6.01 7.87 -1.80
CA TYR A 165 5.23 6.88 -1.06
C TYR A 165 5.38 5.48 -1.64
N THR A 166 5.41 5.35 -2.95
CA THR A 166 5.63 4.06 -3.63
C THR A 166 7.03 3.53 -3.35
N ALA A 167 8.05 4.39 -3.44
CA ALA A 167 9.43 4.03 -3.11
C ALA A 167 9.60 3.61 -1.64
N TYR A 168 8.98 4.35 -0.72
CA TYR A 168 8.95 4.03 0.71
C TYR A 168 8.36 2.65 0.98
N LEU A 169 7.19 2.34 0.40
CA LEU A 169 6.55 1.02 0.56
C LEU A 169 7.40 -0.12 -0.01
N ALA A 170 8.04 0.10 -1.16
CA ALA A 170 8.93 -0.90 -1.76
C ALA A 170 10.15 -1.18 -0.86
N THR A 171 10.76 -0.13 -0.28
CA THR A 171 11.87 -0.26 0.66
C THR A 171 11.45 -0.94 1.96
N GLN A 172 10.26 -0.63 2.47
CA GLN A 172 9.68 -1.26 3.66
C GLN A 172 9.44 -2.77 3.44
N ALA A 173 8.87 -3.14 2.29
CA ALA A 173 8.65 -4.54 1.94
C ALA A 173 9.99 -5.31 1.83
N LYS A 174 11.01 -4.69 1.21
CA LYS A 174 12.36 -5.24 1.12
C LYS A 174 12.98 -5.44 2.50
N LEU A 175 12.84 -4.47 3.40
CA LEU A 175 13.34 -4.60 4.77
C LEU A 175 12.67 -5.76 5.51
N THR A 176 11.35 -5.86 5.42
CA THR A 176 10.59 -6.97 6.05
C THR A 176 11.06 -8.34 5.53
N GLN A 177 11.31 -8.46 4.24
CA GLN A 177 11.85 -9.70 3.64
C GLN A 177 13.24 -10.02 4.18
N LEU A 178 14.14 -9.03 4.28
CA LEU A 178 15.47 -9.20 4.84
C LEU A 178 15.45 -9.57 6.34
N GLU A 179 14.52 -9.00 7.11
CA GLU A 179 14.40 -9.29 8.55
C GLU A 179 13.77 -10.66 8.84
N GLN A 180 12.86 -11.15 8.02
CA GLN A 180 12.31 -12.51 8.15
C GLN A 180 13.38 -13.60 8.05
N THR A 181 14.43 -13.35 7.27
CA THR A 181 15.58 -14.24 7.14
C THR A 181 16.56 -14.11 8.32
N GLY A 182 16.37 -13.14 9.21
CA GLY A 182 17.40 -12.66 10.14
C GLY A 182 17.35 -13.17 11.58
N SER A 183 16.25 -13.76 12.08
CA SER A 183 16.15 -14.09 13.51
C SER A 183 16.99 -15.30 13.97
N GLU A 184 17.35 -16.23 13.09
CA GLU A 184 18.31 -17.32 13.35
C GLU A 184 19.77 -16.92 13.08
N ARG A 185 19.98 -15.88 12.34
CA ARG A 185 21.25 -15.46 11.76
C ARG A 185 22.27 -14.98 12.79
N GLU A 186 21.87 -14.15 13.74
CA GLU A 186 22.78 -13.61 14.78
C GLU A 186 23.41 -14.74 15.58
N ARG A 187 22.60 -15.75 15.96
CA ARG A 187 23.09 -16.95 16.65
C ARG A 187 24.04 -17.79 15.80
N ILE A 188 23.77 -17.87 14.48
CA ILE A 188 24.64 -18.61 13.55
C ILE A 188 25.96 -17.86 13.37
N LEU A 189 25.92 -16.54 13.24
CA LEU A 189 27.13 -15.71 13.09
C LEU A 189 28.01 -15.79 14.31
N ASP A 190 27.47 -15.61 15.53
CA ASP A 190 28.21 -15.75 16.79
C ASP A 190 28.88 -17.11 16.92
N ARG A 191 28.16 -18.19 16.55
CA ARG A 191 28.72 -19.54 16.54
C ARG A 191 29.86 -19.69 15.54
N LEU A 192 29.67 -19.20 14.31
CA LEU A 192 30.70 -19.30 13.27
C LEU A 192 31.95 -18.50 13.63
N GLU A 193 31.79 -17.29 14.16
CA GLU A 193 32.91 -16.46 14.63
C GLU A 193 33.71 -17.16 15.75
N TRP A 194 33.00 -17.81 16.69
CA TRP A 194 33.66 -18.58 17.74
C TRP A 194 34.40 -19.80 17.19
N GLU A 195 33.80 -20.57 16.28
CA GLU A 195 34.40 -21.74 15.62
C GLU A 195 35.64 -21.34 14.77
N ILE A 196 35.52 -20.27 14.00
CA ILE A 196 36.64 -19.70 13.21
C ILE A 196 37.78 -19.30 14.13
N LYS A 197 37.49 -18.63 15.23
CA LYS A 197 38.48 -18.20 16.21
C LYS A 197 39.16 -19.40 16.87
N GLU A 198 38.43 -20.41 17.32
CA GLU A 198 38.97 -21.63 17.96
C GLU A 198 39.94 -22.36 17.02
N ILE A 199 39.58 -22.54 15.75
CA ILE A 199 40.44 -23.23 14.78
C ILE A 199 41.68 -22.38 14.42
N THR A 200 41.50 -21.07 14.24
CA THR A 200 42.60 -20.16 13.86
C THR A 200 43.63 -20.00 14.97
N GLU A 201 43.16 -19.85 16.25
CA GLU A 201 44.05 -19.74 17.42
C GLU A 201 44.78 -21.04 17.70
N ALA A 202 44.24 -22.18 17.30
CA ALA A 202 44.90 -23.48 17.42
C ALA A 202 46.16 -23.59 16.54
N ALA A 203 46.26 -22.81 15.46
CA ALA A 203 47.42 -22.76 14.56
C ALA A 203 47.95 -24.15 14.20
N LEU A 204 47.09 -25.02 13.68
CA LEU A 204 47.45 -26.39 13.30
C LEU A 204 48.34 -26.40 12.06
N GLU A 205 49.28 -27.36 12.00
CA GLU A 205 50.17 -27.55 10.86
C GLU A 205 49.93 -28.94 10.19
N ALA A 206 50.14 -28.97 8.87
CA ALA A 206 50.01 -30.23 8.14
C ALA A 206 51.06 -31.25 8.60
N GLY A 207 50.66 -32.50 8.93
CA GLY A 207 51.56 -33.55 9.39
C GLY A 207 51.99 -33.43 10.88
N GLU A 208 51.51 -32.39 11.60
CA GLU A 208 51.83 -32.19 13.02
C GLU A 208 51.28 -33.34 13.88
N LEU A 209 50.09 -33.81 13.60
CA LEU A 209 49.45 -34.88 14.36
C LEU A 209 50.27 -36.16 14.36
N GLU A 210 50.70 -36.61 13.20
CA GLU A 210 51.52 -37.82 13.04
C GLU A 210 52.87 -37.66 13.71
N ALA A 211 53.51 -36.50 13.60
CA ALA A 211 54.77 -36.20 14.26
C ALA A 211 54.64 -36.24 15.78
N LEU A 212 53.58 -35.63 16.34
CA LEU A 212 53.31 -35.67 17.78
C LEU A 212 52.98 -37.08 18.28
N GLN A 213 52.26 -37.89 17.52
CA GLN A 213 51.97 -39.29 17.87
C GLN A 213 53.22 -40.16 17.92
N GLU A 214 54.15 -39.94 16.99
CA GLU A 214 55.46 -40.64 17.03
C GLU A 214 56.30 -40.16 18.22
N GLU A 215 56.29 -38.85 18.47
CA GLU A 215 57.05 -38.27 19.58
C GLU A 215 56.53 -38.78 20.96
N VAL A 216 55.21 -38.83 21.17
CA VAL A 216 54.60 -39.41 22.39
C VAL A 216 55.05 -40.85 22.62
N LYS A 217 55.05 -41.69 21.56
CA LYS A 217 55.50 -43.09 21.66
C LYS A 217 56.96 -43.17 22.12
N ARG A 218 57.84 -42.30 21.57
CA ARG A 218 59.25 -42.24 21.99
C ARG A 218 59.37 -41.79 23.45
N LEU A 219 58.71 -40.68 23.82
CA LEU A 219 58.74 -40.13 25.17
C LEU A 219 58.19 -41.10 26.23
N GLN A 220 57.07 -41.79 25.94
CA GLN A 220 56.52 -42.81 26.84
C GLN A 220 57.43 -44.01 27.03
N ASN A 221 58.11 -44.46 25.96
CA ASN A 221 59.05 -45.54 26.05
C ASN A 221 60.30 -45.11 26.83
N SER A 222 60.87 -43.92 26.55
CA SER A 222 61.96 -43.34 27.27
C SER A 222 61.63 -43.15 28.75
N GLY A 223 60.43 -42.63 29.07
CA GLY A 223 59.95 -42.49 30.45
C GLY A 223 59.86 -43.82 31.21
N LYS A 224 59.36 -44.89 30.57
CA LYS A 224 59.31 -46.25 31.17
C LYS A 224 60.72 -46.79 31.42
N ILE A 225 61.64 -46.61 30.45
CA ILE A 225 63.02 -47.06 30.60
C ILE A 225 63.68 -46.30 31.76
N MET A 226 63.57 -44.96 31.77
CA MET A 226 64.15 -44.14 32.84
C MET A 226 63.59 -44.50 34.22
N THR A 227 62.29 -44.74 34.36
CA THR A 227 61.69 -45.16 35.61
C THR A 227 62.24 -46.51 36.05
N ALA A 228 62.35 -47.49 35.12
CA ALA A 228 62.88 -48.81 35.45
C ALA A 228 64.36 -48.77 35.84
N VAL A 229 65.17 -48.01 35.06
CA VAL A 229 66.61 -47.87 35.34
C VAL A 229 66.86 -47.13 36.65
N ASN A 230 66.10 -46.06 36.93
CA ASN A 230 66.22 -45.32 38.19
C ASN A 230 65.83 -46.21 39.39
N SER A 231 64.73 -46.95 39.27
CA SER A 231 64.33 -47.89 40.36
C SER A 231 65.41 -48.97 40.59
N ALA A 232 65.99 -49.52 39.50
CA ALA A 232 67.04 -50.51 39.64
C ALA A 232 68.32 -49.92 40.30
N HIS A 233 68.70 -48.70 39.89
CA HIS A 233 69.81 -47.99 40.50
C HIS A 233 69.56 -47.69 41.97
N GLU A 234 68.34 -47.22 42.34
CA GLU A 234 67.95 -46.96 43.75
C GLU A 234 68.04 -48.20 44.61
N TYR A 235 67.60 -49.37 44.10
CA TYR A 235 67.76 -50.63 44.86
C TYR A 235 69.20 -51.00 45.11
N LEU A 236 70.12 -50.64 44.17
CA LEU A 236 71.57 -50.94 44.37
C LEU A 236 72.24 -49.92 45.26
N ASP A 237 71.91 -48.61 45.17
CA ASP A 237 72.64 -47.49 45.75
C ASP A 237 71.99 -46.82 46.97
N SER A 238 70.78 -47.21 47.40
CA SER A 238 70.07 -46.63 48.53
C SER A 238 70.76 -47.02 49.88
N GLU A 239 70.57 -46.19 50.93
CA GLU A 239 70.97 -46.55 52.29
C GLU A 239 70.36 -47.89 52.69
N ARG A 240 71.20 -48.85 53.03
CA ARG A 240 70.81 -50.27 53.23
C ARG A 240 70.31 -50.96 51.95
N GLY A 241 70.76 -50.49 50.81
CA GLY A 241 70.51 -51.15 49.57
C GLY A 241 71.27 -52.48 49.43
N ILE A 242 71.19 -53.05 48.20
CA ILE A 242 71.77 -54.37 47.96
C ILE A 242 73.27 -54.33 48.15
N LEU A 243 73.99 -53.28 47.67
CA LEU A 243 75.46 -53.17 47.83
C LEU A 243 75.87 -52.98 49.26
N ASP A 244 75.19 -52.16 50.07
CA ASP A 244 75.47 -51.96 51.46
C ASP A 244 75.30 -53.27 52.28
N ASN A 245 74.17 -53.97 52.02
CA ASN A 245 73.91 -55.25 52.72
C ASN A 245 74.92 -56.33 52.29
N LEU A 246 75.29 -56.35 51.04
CA LEU A 246 76.29 -57.32 50.60
C LEU A 246 77.69 -57.00 51.12
N ALA A 247 78.09 -55.74 51.20
CA ALA A 247 79.28 -55.28 51.83
C ALA A 247 79.31 -55.66 53.31
N ALA A 248 78.23 -55.41 54.05
CA ALA A 248 78.13 -55.81 55.48
C ALA A 248 78.23 -57.33 55.68
N ALA A 249 77.59 -58.11 54.81
CA ALA A 249 77.65 -59.57 54.82
C ALA A 249 79.08 -60.07 54.54
N LYS A 250 79.76 -59.50 53.53
CA LYS A 250 81.17 -59.78 53.20
C LYS A 250 82.08 -59.51 54.37
N ASP A 251 82.02 -58.33 54.98
CA ASP A 251 82.84 -57.92 56.08
C ASP A 251 82.67 -58.80 57.34
N GLN A 252 81.46 -59.22 57.62
CA GLN A 252 81.20 -60.18 58.72
C GLN A 252 81.83 -61.52 58.40
N LEU A 253 81.69 -62.07 57.18
CA LEU A 253 82.30 -63.33 56.83
C LEU A 253 83.88 -63.23 56.75
N ALA A 254 84.44 -62.14 56.19
CA ALA A 254 85.87 -61.90 56.13
C ALA A 254 86.52 -61.87 57.52
N ALA A 255 85.80 -61.38 58.55
CA ALA A 255 86.30 -61.36 59.90
C ALA A 255 86.47 -62.75 60.53
N VAL A 256 85.65 -63.77 60.01
CA VAL A 256 85.70 -65.15 60.61
C VAL A 256 86.33 -66.17 59.67
N VAL A 257 86.59 -65.92 58.41
CA VAL A 257 87.14 -66.84 57.45
C VAL A 257 88.53 -67.40 57.91
N ARG A 258 89.27 -66.65 58.67
CA ARG A 258 90.61 -67.10 59.25
C ARG A 258 90.46 -68.22 60.27
N TYR A 259 89.23 -68.48 60.75
CA TYR A 259 88.95 -69.54 61.77
C TYR A 259 88.38 -70.83 61.16
N ASP A 260 87.75 -70.71 59.90
CA ASP A 260 87.23 -71.89 59.18
C ASP A 260 87.37 -71.69 57.65
N GLU A 261 88.31 -72.42 57.10
CA GLU A 261 88.75 -72.37 55.66
C GLU A 261 87.57 -72.74 54.73
N ARG A 262 86.54 -73.46 55.20
CA ARG A 262 85.32 -73.81 54.41
C ARG A 262 84.51 -72.59 54.03
N LEU A 263 84.66 -71.46 54.74
CA LEU A 263 83.98 -70.20 54.42
C LEU A 263 84.64 -69.38 53.39
N HIS A 264 85.84 -69.74 52.92
CA HIS A 264 86.65 -68.99 51.96
C HIS A 264 85.88 -68.81 50.62
N ASN A 265 85.30 -69.86 50.03
CA ASN A 265 84.57 -69.84 48.83
C ASN A 265 83.29 -68.97 48.96
N ALA A 266 82.61 -68.95 50.06
CA ALA A 266 81.47 -68.06 50.30
C ALA A 266 81.86 -66.58 50.34
N CYS A 267 82.99 -66.27 50.99
CA CYS A 267 83.51 -64.89 51.03
C CYS A 267 83.93 -64.38 49.63
N GLU A 268 84.65 -65.22 48.88
CA GLU A 268 85.01 -64.87 47.45
C GLU A 268 83.77 -64.69 46.59
N SER A 269 82.74 -65.53 46.74
CA SER A 269 81.52 -65.40 46.01
C SER A 269 80.76 -64.09 46.35
N LEU A 270 80.73 -63.65 47.63
CA LEU A 270 80.19 -62.39 48.04
C LEU A 270 80.98 -61.18 47.47
N GLU A 271 82.33 -61.27 47.50
CA GLU A 271 83.14 -60.24 46.94
C GLU A 271 82.98 -60.12 45.44
N GLY A 272 82.95 -61.24 44.72
CA GLY A 272 82.68 -61.26 43.26
C GLY A 272 81.32 -60.72 42.93
N SER A 273 80.27 -61.02 43.71
CA SER A 273 78.96 -60.52 43.55
C SER A 273 78.88 -59.01 43.83
N TRP A 274 79.56 -58.52 44.86
CA TRP A 274 79.63 -57.06 45.15
C TRP A 274 80.27 -56.30 44.02
N ILE A 275 81.40 -56.76 43.47
CA ILE A 275 82.12 -56.14 42.34
C ILE A 275 81.19 -56.09 41.12
N ALA A 276 80.53 -57.20 40.81
CA ALA A 276 79.62 -57.26 39.60
C ALA A 276 78.40 -56.31 39.74
N LEU A 277 77.80 -56.20 41.00
CA LEU A 277 76.66 -55.32 41.25
C LEU A 277 77.12 -53.83 41.27
N ASP A 278 78.36 -53.52 41.83
CA ASP A 278 78.86 -52.13 41.74
C ASP A 278 79.15 -51.69 40.35
N GLU A 279 79.59 -52.60 39.47
CA GLU A 279 79.76 -52.32 38.05
C GLU A 279 78.42 -52.08 37.39
N CYS A 280 77.43 -52.90 37.68
CA CYS A 280 76.06 -52.70 37.21
C CYS A 280 75.52 -51.31 37.67
N ARG A 281 75.68 -50.95 38.94
CA ARG A 281 75.28 -49.65 39.48
C ARG A 281 75.92 -48.51 38.71
N ARG A 282 77.26 -48.61 38.40
CA ARG A 282 77.96 -47.59 37.57
C ARG A 282 77.38 -47.49 36.18
N GLU A 283 77.11 -48.64 35.54
CA GLU A 283 76.54 -48.65 34.18
C GLU A 283 75.18 -47.98 34.17
N LEU A 284 74.30 -48.29 35.19
CA LEU A 284 72.99 -47.65 35.33
C LEU A 284 73.12 -46.15 35.63
N SER A 285 74.06 -45.74 36.46
CA SER A 285 74.31 -44.32 36.78
C SER A 285 74.81 -43.57 35.50
N ASP A 286 75.70 -44.17 34.71
CA ASP A 286 76.14 -43.61 33.44
C ASP A 286 75.00 -43.48 32.45
N TYR A 287 74.07 -44.47 32.42
CA TYR A 287 72.89 -44.42 31.55
C TYR A 287 71.97 -43.28 31.99
N LEU A 288 71.66 -43.10 33.25
CA LEU A 288 70.84 -42.01 33.82
C LEU A 288 71.43 -40.62 33.57
N SER A 289 72.79 -40.53 33.54
CA SER A 289 73.46 -39.25 33.27
C SER A 289 73.48 -38.83 31.79
N ARG A 290 73.34 -39.77 30.86
CA ARG A 290 73.38 -39.53 29.40
C ARG A 290 71.98 -39.31 28.77
N GLU A 291 70.94 -39.79 29.37
CA GLU A 291 69.57 -39.69 28.88
C GLU A 291 68.81 -38.63 29.66
N GLU A 292 68.53 -37.45 29.09
CA GLU A 292 67.64 -36.43 29.64
C GLU A 292 66.18 -36.77 29.26
N TYR A 293 65.36 -37.15 30.20
CA TYR A 293 63.92 -37.21 30.02
C TYR A 293 63.33 -35.79 30.19
N ASP A 294 62.90 -35.19 29.08
CA ASP A 294 62.27 -33.87 29.05
C ASP A 294 60.79 -33.97 29.42
N ALA A 295 60.48 -33.80 30.71
CA ALA A 295 59.12 -33.86 31.24
C ALA A 295 58.28 -32.68 30.75
N GLU A 296 58.86 -31.52 30.52
CA GLU A 296 58.14 -30.34 30.01
C GLU A 296 57.72 -30.56 28.56
N ARG A 297 58.61 -31.12 27.75
CA ARG A 297 58.31 -31.49 26.36
C ARG A 297 57.22 -32.58 26.28
N ALA A 298 57.26 -33.58 27.17
CA ALA A 298 56.23 -34.62 27.23
C ALA A 298 54.87 -34.03 27.55
N ALA A 299 54.77 -33.16 28.56
CA ALA A 299 53.51 -32.47 28.92
C ALA A 299 53.01 -31.59 27.76
N TYR A 300 53.87 -30.85 27.10
CA TYR A 300 53.49 -30.05 25.93
C TYR A 300 52.93 -30.90 24.77
N VAL A 301 53.55 -32.03 24.46
CA VAL A 301 53.12 -32.91 23.38
C VAL A 301 51.74 -33.55 23.70
N GLU A 302 51.53 -33.94 24.97
CA GLU A 302 50.22 -34.45 25.41
C GLU A 302 49.11 -33.37 25.31
N GLU A 303 49.38 -32.16 25.80
CA GLU A 303 48.43 -31.04 25.73
C GLU A 303 48.08 -30.69 24.27
N ARG A 304 49.13 -30.67 23.37
CA ARG A 304 48.94 -30.38 21.95
C ARG A 304 48.15 -31.47 21.24
N LEU A 305 48.33 -32.75 21.57
CA LEU A 305 47.55 -33.87 21.07
C LEU A 305 46.11 -33.81 21.53
N ASP A 306 45.85 -33.47 22.81
CA ASP A 306 44.50 -33.27 23.30
C ASP A 306 43.75 -32.15 22.56
N LEU A 307 44.44 -31.08 22.24
CA LEU A 307 43.90 -30.00 21.41
C LEU A 307 43.52 -30.55 20.00
N TRP A 308 44.42 -31.31 19.38
CA TRP A 308 44.18 -31.93 18.08
C TRP A 308 42.91 -32.82 18.11
N TYR A 309 42.81 -33.73 19.07
CA TYR A 309 41.66 -34.65 19.18
C TYR A 309 40.35 -33.93 19.49
N ARG A 310 40.38 -32.84 20.23
CA ARG A 310 39.22 -32.01 20.46
C ARG A 310 38.73 -31.37 19.17
N LEU A 311 39.64 -30.82 18.39
CA LEU A 311 39.31 -30.17 17.10
C LEU A 311 38.87 -31.18 16.05
N GLN A 312 39.50 -32.36 15.98
CA GLN A 312 39.07 -33.44 15.10
C GLN A 312 37.64 -33.87 15.39
N LYS A 313 37.29 -34.06 16.67
CA LYS A 313 35.95 -34.45 17.09
C LYS A 313 34.88 -33.43 16.71
N LYS A 314 35.24 -32.14 16.62
CA LYS A 314 34.30 -31.06 16.32
C LYS A 314 34.20 -30.75 14.84
N TYR A 315 35.31 -30.74 14.12
CA TYR A 315 35.40 -30.09 12.81
C TYR A 315 35.84 -31.02 11.66
N GLY A 316 36.34 -32.25 11.96
CA GLY A 316 36.69 -33.23 10.91
C GLY A 316 37.92 -34.02 11.25
N ASP A 317 38.03 -35.23 10.69
CA ASP A 317 39.00 -36.26 11.09
C ASP A 317 40.43 -36.01 10.63
N SER A 318 40.72 -34.98 9.82
CA SER A 318 42.05 -34.66 9.32
C SER A 318 42.32 -33.15 9.25
N TYR A 319 43.57 -32.77 9.06
CA TYR A 319 43.99 -31.38 8.85
C TYR A 319 43.21 -30.75 7.69
N GLU A 320 43.11 -31.45 6.55
CA GLU A 320 42.43 -31.00 5.36
C GLU A 320 40.91 -30.82 5.64
N ALA A 321 40.30 -31.70 6.42
CA ALA A 321 38.91 -31.59 6.80
C ALA A 321 38.64 -30.38 7.70
N ILE A 322 39.52 -30.14 8.69
CA ILE A 322 39.42 -28.98 9.60
C ILE A 322 39.61 -27.67 8.83
N THR A 323 40.61 -27.61 7.93
CA THR A 323 40.86 -26.41 7.11
C THR A 323 39.76 -26.17 6.07
N ALA A 324 39.18 -27.21 5.48
CA ALA A 324 38.03 -27.10 4.60
C ALA A 324 36.81 -26.56 5.35
N TYR A 325 36.55 -27.07 6.57
CA TYR A 325 35.52 -26.56 7.44
C TYR A 325 35.71 -25.07 7.78
N LEU A 326 36.97 -24.68 8.14
CA LEU A 326 37.32 -23.27 8.40
C LEU A 326 36.99 -22.38 7.22
N GLY A 327 37.36 -22.80 5.98
CA GLY A 327 37.03 -22.06 4.76
C GLY A 327 35.52 -21.91 4.52
N GLN A 328 34.78 -22.98 4.75
CA GLN A 328 33.31 -22.92 4.65
C GLN A 328 32.68 -22.03 5.71
N ALA A 329 33.14 -22.11 6.96
CA ALA A 329 32.66 -21.27 8.06
C ALA A 329 32.94 -19.78 7.79
N GLN A 330 34.14 -19.45 7.28
CA GLN A 330 34.50 -18.08 6.89
C GLN A 330 33.59 -17.55 5.79
N GLN A 331 33.38 -18.34 4.73
CA GLN A 331 32.49 -17.95 3.64
C GLN A 331 31.06 -17.69 4.12
N GLN A 332 30.53 -18.57 4.96
CA GLN A 332 29.17 -18.40 5.53
C GLN A 332 29.09 -17.16 6.44
N ALA A 333 30.11 -16.90 7.26
CA ALA A 333 30.16 -15.73 8.12
C ALA A 333 30.18 -14.43 7.30
N ASP A 334 30.96 -14.37 6.21
CA ASP A 334 31.03 -13.23 5.30
C ASP A 334 29.68 -12.96 4.61
N GLU A 335 29.01 -14.00 4.12
CA GLU A 335 27.68 -13.90 3.50
C GLU A 335 26.65 -13.34 4.50
N LEU A 336 26.67 -13.83 5.74
CA LEU A 336 25.79 -13.35 6.81
C LEU A 336 26.11 -11.90 7.22
N ALA A 337 27.36 -11.53 7.33
CA ALA A 337 27.79 -10.15 7.64
C ALA A 337 27.35 -9.16 6.55
N GLN A 338 27.43 -9.59 5.28
CA GLN A 338 26.97 -8.77 4.15
C GLN A 338 25.46 -8.52 4.15
N LEU A 339 24.66 -9.53 4.54
CA LEU A 339 23.21 -9.36 4.75
C LEU A 339 22.92 -8.35 5.87
N GLU A 340 23.69 -8.33 6.93
CA GLU A 340 23.53 -7.36 8.04
C GLU A 340 23.82 -5.92 7.61
N SER A 341 24.88 -5.73 6.87
CA SER A 341 25.19 -4.45 6.26
C SER A 341 24.05 -3.98 5.35
N ASN A 342 23.44 -4.89 4.57
CA ASN A 342 22.31 -4.58 3.71
C ASN A 342 21.04 -4.20 4.51
N ILE A 343 20.76 -4.86 5.63
CA ILE A 343 19.64 -4.49 6.53
C ILE A 343 19.89 -3.10 7.11
N ALA A 344 21.09 -2.82 7.63
CA ALA A 344 21.43 -1.51 8.19
C ALA A 344 21.29 -0.39 7.16
N LYS A 345 21.81 -0.59 5.93
CA LYS A 345 21.67 0.35 4.82
C LYS A 345 20.20 0.55 4.42
N THR A 346 19.41 -0.53 4.38
CA THR A 346 17.99 -0.46 4.03
C THR A 346 17.18 0.29 5.11
N LYS A 347 17.50 0.09 6.40
CA LYS A 347 16.91 0.86 7.52
C LYS A 347 17.23 2.35 7.43
N GLN A 348 18.47 2.68 7.12
CA GLN A 348 18.87 4.08 6.94
C GLN A 348 18.15 4.73 5.76
N LEU A 349 18.07 4.04 4.61
CA LEU A 349 17.33 4.51 3.45
C LEU A 349 15.84 4.70 3.76
N LEU A 350 15.23 3.75 4.48
CA LEU A 350 13.82 3.84 4.89
C LEU A 350 13.57 5.07 5.79
N ALA A 351 14.47 5.34 6.74
CA ALA A 351 14.37 6.51 7.61
C ALA A 351 14.50 7.82 6.83
N GLN A 352 15.42 7.90 5.86
CA GLN A 352 15.56 9.04 4.97
C GLN A 352 14.29 9.25 4.14
N GLN A 353 13.82 8.21 3.44
CA GLN A 353 12.60 8.26 2.62
C GLN A 353 11.37 8.66 3.43
N LYS A 354 11.27 8.21 4.68
CA LYS A 354 10.18 8.61 5.60
C LYS A 354 10.25 10.11 5.89
N GLY A 355 11.42 10.66 6.17
CA GLY A 355 11.61 12.10 6.39
C GLY A 355 11.23 12.95 5.17
N GLU A 356 11.68 12.54 3.98
CA GLU A 356 11.32 13.21 2.72
C GLU A 356 9.81 13.15 2.44
N LEU A 357 9.20 12.00 2.69
CA LEU A 357 7.76 11.77 2.53
C LEU A 357 6.95 12.62 3.51
N GLU A 358 7.37 12.73 4.77
CA GLU A 358 6.73 13.58 5.79
C GLU A 358 6.82 15.07 5.42
N GLN A 359 7.94 15.51 4.88
CA GLN A 359 8.11 16.88 4.38
C GLN A 359 7.17 17.17 3.21
N GLN A 360 7.06 16.25 2.25
CA GLN A 360 6.12 16.41 1.13
C GLN A 360 4.66 16.32 1.59
N ALA A 361 4.33 15.47 2.55
CA ALA A 361 3.02 15.42 3.17
C ALA A 361 2.65 16.75 3.85
N GLN A 362 3.61 17.39 4.53
CA GLN A 362 3.41 18.69 5.14
C GLN A 362 3.16 19.80 4.11
N SER A 363 3.91 19.80 3.02
CA SER A 363 3.72 20.73 1.90
C SER A 363 2.33 20.55 1.27
N LEU A 364 1.90 19.32 1.07
CA LEU A 364 0.58 18.98 0.57
C LEU A 364 -0.54 19.47 1.52
N SER A 365 -0.38 19.27 2.83
CA SER A 365 -1.31 19.73 3.86
C SER A 365 -1.46 21.24 3.86
N GLN A 366 -0.37 21.98 3.72
CA GLN A 366 -0.40 23.46 3.66
C GLN A 366 -1.17 23.97 2.44
N LEU A 367 -0.94 23.35 1.27
CA LEU A 367 -1.69 23.70 0.06
C LEU A 367 -3.18 23.36 0.21
N ARG A 368 -3.52 22.20 0.76
CA ARG A 368 -4.90 21.81 1.02
C ARG A 368 -5.59 22.77 1.98
N ALA A 369 -4.96 23.16 3.07
CA ALA A 369 -5.50 24.13 4.00
C ALA A 369 -5.75 25.50 3.32
N LYS A 370 -4.79 25.98 2.50
CA LYS A 370 -4.93 27.20 1.69
C LYS A 370 -6.15 27.13 0.76
N TYR A 371 -6.27 26.03 0.00
CA TYR A 371 -7.36 25.87 -0.97
C TYR A 371 -8.69 25.53 -0.32
N ALA A 372 -8.71 24.81 0.80
CA ALA A 372 -9.91 24.57 1.60
C ALA A 372 -10.52 25.89 2.09
N GLY A 373 -9.71 26.80 2.64
CA GLY A 373 -10.18 28.12 3.06
C GLY A 373 -10.73 28.97 1.90
N ARG A 374 -10.05 28.95 0.74
CA ARG A 374 -10.51 29.67 -0.45
C ARG A 374 -11.81 29.10 -1.03
N LEU A 375 -11.92 27.77 -1.11
CA LEU A 375 -13.11 27.09 -1.55
C LEU A 375 -14.28 27.36 -0.62
N ALA A 376 -14.08 27.22 0.69
CA ALA A 376 -15.10 27.46 1.71
C ALA A 376 -15.66 28.90 1.63
N SER A 377 -14.79 29.90 1.51
CA SER A 377 -15.21 31.29 1.38
C SER A 377 -16.06 31.54 0.13
N LYS A 378 -15.66 31.00 -1.04
CA LYS A 378 -16.43 31.15 -2.27
C LYS A 378 -17.78 30.41 -2.22
N VAL A 379 -17.78 29.19 -1.65
CA VAL A 379 -19.02 28.39 -1.48
C VAL A 379 -19.99 29.15 -0.57
N THR A 380 -19.52 29.76 0.52
CA THR A 380 -20.35 30.56 1.42
C THR A 380 -21.04 31.72 0.71
N VAL A 381 -20.34 32.45 -0.16
CA VAL A 381 -20.97 33.50 -1.00
C VAL A 381 -22.12 32.96 -1.83
N HIS A 382 -21.94 31.82 -2.48
CA HIS A 382 -23.01 31.20 -3.28
C HIS A 382 -24.15 30.67 -2.41
N ILE A 383 -23.88 30.18 -1.20
CA ILE A 383 -24.90 29.77 -0.22
C ILE A 383 -25.78 30.96 0.16
N HIS A 384 -25.21 32.13 0.41
CA HIS A 384 -25.99 33.35 0.72
C HIS A 384 -26.90 33.74 -0.44
N ASP A 385 -26.42 33.62 -1.69
CA ASP A 385 -27.22 33.87 -2.88
C ASP A 385 -28.38 32.87 -3.07
N LEU A 386 -28.25 31.67 -2.49
CA LEU A 386 -29.27 30.62 -2.54
C LEU A 386 -30.28 30.68 -1.38
N ALA A 387 -30.59 31.89 -0.89
CA ALA A 387 -31.54 32.18 0.16
C ALA A 387 -31.20 31.56 1.54
N MET A 388 -29.92 31.46 1.84
CA MET A 388 -29.38 31.10 3.16
C MET A 388 -28.38 32.20 3.62
N PRO A 389 -28.85 33.42 3.94
CA PRO A 389 -27.98 34.57 4.18
C PRO A 389 -27.08 34.39 5.42
N GLU A 390 -27.49 33.56 6.38
CA GLU A 390 -26.77 33.26 7.60
C GLU A 390 -25.97 31.95 7.51
N GLY A 391 -26.06 31.27 6.35
CA GLY A 391 -25.40 30.00 6.12
C GLY A 391 -23.87 30.12 6.15
N ARG A 392 -23.21 29.21 6.87
CA ARG A 392 -21.75 29.11 6.93
C ARG A 392 -21.29 27.76 6.45
N PHE A 393 -20.27 27.78 5.62
CA PHE A 393 -19.63 26.56 5.11
C PHE A 393 -18.12 26.62 5.43
N GLU A 394 -17.62 25.59 6.05
CA GLU A 394 -16.21 25.46 6.41
C GLU A 394 -15.68 24.12 5.95
N ILE A 395 -14.38 24.04 5.75
CA ILE A 395 -13.68 22.79 5.42
C ILE A 395 -12.61 22.59 6.48
N GLU A 396 -12.87 21.66 7.38
CA GLU A 396 -11.91 21.27 8.41
C GLU A 396 -10.84 20.36 7.80
N VAL A 397 -9.58 20.65 8.09
CA VAL A 397 -8.43 19.86 7.65
C VAL A 397 -7.76 19.29 8.89
N THR A 398 -7.84 18.00 9.11
CA THR A 398 -7.22 17.28 10.23
C THR A 398 -6.11 16.37 9.73
N ALA A 399 -5.03 16.24 10.51
CA ALA A 399 -3.93 15.36 10.18
C ALA A 399 -4.16 13.98 10.79
N LYS A 400 -3.93 12.92 10.01
CA LYS A 400 -3.85 11.53 10.48
C LYS A 400 -2.44 11.21 10.95
N ASP A 401 -2.32 10.31 11.90
CA ASP A 401 -1.02 9.83 12.38
C ASP A 401 -0.29 8.95 11.35
N THR A 402 -1.02 8.41 10.37
CA THR A 402 -0.50 7.51 9.35
C THR A 402 -0.42 8.17 7.98
N LEU A 403 0.70 7.99 7.32
CA LEU A 403 0.86 8.37 5.91
C LEU A 403 0.09 7.39 5.02
N THR A 404 -0.70 7.93 4.10
CA THR A 404 -1.49 7.15 3.15
C THR A 404 -1.09 7.47 1.71
N LYS A 405 -1.60 6.73 0.73
CA LYS A 405 -1.37 7.00 -0.70
C LYS A 405 -1.78 8.43 -1.11
N THR A 406 -2.69 9.07 -0.37
CA THR A 406 -3.22 10.41 -0.65
C THR A 406 -2.67 11.50 0.28
N GLY A 407 -1.70 11.19 1.12
CA GLY A 407 -1.17 12.12 2.13
C GLY A 407 -1.58 11.73 3.54
N LYS A 408 -1.49 12.68 4.45
CA LYS A 408 -1.86 12.51 5.87
C LYS A 408 -3.13 13.26 6.27
N ASP A 409 -3.81 13.91 5.31
CA ASP A 409 -4.94 14.78 5.61
C ASP A 409 -6.27 14.04 5.52
N GLU A 410 -7.18 14.39 6.43
CA GLU A 410 -8.60 14.11 6.37
C GLU A 410 -9.35 15.43 6.32
N LEU A 411 -10.25 15.56 5.36
CA LEU A 411 -11.03 16.77 5.17
C LEU A 411 -12.52 16.49 5.43
N THR A 412 -13.15 17.41 6.16
CA THR A 412 -14.57 17.30 6.48
C THR A 412 -15.29 18.58 6.11
N PHE A 413 -16.39 18.47 5.35
CA PHE A 413 -17.27 19.59 5.10
C PHE A 413 -18.17 19.83 6.31
N LEU A 414 -18.12 21.07 6.81
CA LEU A 414 -18.94 21.54 7.92
C LEU A 414 -19.92 22.59 7.41
N PHE A 415 -21.15 22.56 7.89
CA PHE A 415 -22.19 23.47 7.49
C PHE A 415 -23.15 23.80 8.63
N THR A 416 -23.68 25.02 8.63
CA THR A 416 -24.86 25.45 9.37
C THR A 416 -25.68 26.43 8.53
N ALA A 417 -27.01 26.31 8.57
CA ALA A 417 -27.91 27.21 7.84
C ALA A 417 -28.28 28.47 8.65
N ASN A 418 -28.22 28.39 9.99
CA ASN A 418 -28.80 29.38 10.89
C ASN A 418 -27.76 30.02 11.81
N LEU A 419 -27.93 31.29 12.10
CA LEU A 419 -27.12 31.99 13.07
C LEU A 419 -27.38 31.44 14.50
N GLY A 420 -26.29 31.15 15.23
CA GLY A 420 -26.38 30.65 16.61
C GLY A 420 -26.46 29.11 16.71
N GLU A 421 -26.61 28.39 15.61
CA GLU A 421 -26.49 26.95 15.60
C GLU A 421 -25.00 26.52 15.44
N PRO A 422 -24.58 25.44 16.11
CA PRO A 422 -23.22 24.93 15.94
C PRO A 422 -23.03 24.40 14.52
N ILE A 423 -21.88 24.72 13.93
CA ILE A 423 -21.48 24.15 12.66
C ILE A 423 -21.27 22.64 12.83
N ARG A 424 -21.77 21.83 11.90
CA ARG A 424 -21.76 20.36 11.99
C ARG A 424 -21.30 19.74 10.66
N PRO A 425 -20.78 18.51 10.68
CA PRO A 425 -20.51 17.79 9.46
C PRO A 425 -21.73 17.76 8.53
N LEU A 426 -21.51 18.04 7.25
CA LEU A 426 -22.55 18.10 6.22
C LEU A 426 -23.41 16.82 6.16
N LEU A 427 -22.81 15.67 6.47
CA LEU A 427 -23.47 14.38 6.66
C LEU A 427 -24.61 14.39 7.71
N LYS A 428 -24.56 15.31 8.67
CA LYS A 428 -25.54 15.42 9.77
C LYS A 428 -26.58 16.51 9.54
N VAL A 429 -26.57 17.13 8.36
CA VAL A 429 -27.57 18.14 7.98
C VAL A 429 -28.89 17.44 7.68
N ALA A 430 -29.95 17.85 8.37
CA ALA A 430 -31.24 17.13 8.37
C ALA A 430 -32.14 17.45 7.17
N SER A 431 -31.91 18.58 6.47
CA SER A 431 -32.79 19.05 5.37
C SER A 431 -32.22 18.73 4.00
N GLY A 432 -32.92 17.89 3.22
CA GLY A 432 -32.57 17.57 1.84
C GLY A 432 -32.47 18.81 0.94
N GLY A 433 -33.36 19.79 1.12
CA GLY A 433 -33.31 21.04 0.37
C GLY A 433 -32.08 21.92 0.69
N GLU A 434 -31.61 21.94 1.93
CA GLU A 434 -30.37 22.64 2.31
C GLU A 434 -29.15 21.95 1.69
N LEU A 435 -29.10 20.64 1.78
CA LEU A 435 -28.02 19.84 1.18
C LEU A 435 -27.93 20.06 -0.33
N SER A 436 -29.05 20.07 -1.04
CA SER A 436 -29.09 20.34 -2.48
C SER A 436 -28.58 21.73 -2.85
N ARG A 437 -28.90 22.76 -2.05
CA ARG A 437 -28.41 24.13 -2.25
C ARG A 437 -26.89 24.24 -1.96
N VAL A 438 -26.39 23.60 -0.90
CA VAL A 438 -24.95 23.53 -0.62
C VAL A 438 -24.21 22.79 -1.73
N ALA A 439 -24.77 21.67 -2.21
CA ALA A 439 -24.22 20.93 -3.34
C ALA A 439 -24.12 21.81 -4.60
N LEU A 440 -25.20 22.54 -4.92
CA LEU A 440 -25.20 23.49 -6.05
C LEU A 440 -24.15 24.59 -5.87
N ALA A 441 -23.99 25.15 -4.66
CA ALA A 441 -22.98 26.16 -4.37
C ALA A 441 -21.55 25.63 -4.59
N ILE A 442 -21.25 24.42 -4.08
CA ILE A 442 -19.93 23.76 -4.27
C ILE A 442 -19.66 23.57 -5.77
N LYS A 443 -20.65 23.03 -6.51
CA LYS A 443 -20.50 22.77 -7.94
C LYS A 443 -20.34 24.04 -8.76
N THR A 444 -21.04 25.10 -8.41
CA THR A 444 -20.87 26.41 -9.06
C THR A 444 -19.43 26.91 -8.93
N VAL A 445 -18.80 26.76 -7.77
CA VAL A 445 -17.40 27.16 -7.55
C VAL A 445 -16.42 26.25 -8.31
N LEU A 446 -16.72 24.97 -8.40
CA LEU A 446 -15.86 23.97 -9.05
C LEU A 446 -16.02 23.89 -10.58
N LEU A 447 -16.99 24.58 -11.15
CA LEU A 447 -17.35 24.51 -12.56
C LEU A 447 -16.13 24.58 -13.49
N ASN A 448 -15.29 25.61 -13.32
CA ASN A 448 -14.10 25.81 -14.13
C ASN A 448 -12.97 24.81 -13.85
N ALA A 449 -13.03 24.12 -12.70
CA ALA A 449 -12.02 23.15 -12.28
C ALA A 449 -12.38 21.72 -12.70
N SER A 450 -13.69 21.39 -12.81
CA SER A 450 -14.13 20.02 -13.13
C SER A 450 -13.82 19.62 -14.57
N GLY A 451 -13.94 20.56 -15.51
CA GLY A 451 -13.75 20.29 -16.95
C GLY A 451 -14.83 19.39 -17.56
N VAL A 452 -15.87 19.00 -16.80
CA VAL A 452 -16.97 18.16 -17.28
C VAL A 452 -17.95 19.00 -18.09
N PRO A 453 -18.23 18.64 -19.34
CA PRO A 453 -18.99 19.50 -20.24
C PRO A 453 -20.50 19.52 -20.02
N THR A 454 -21.07 18.48 -19.38
CA THR A 454 -22.53 18.32 -19.20
C THR A 454 -22.86 18.05 -17.75
N MET A 455 -23.79 18.83 -17.20
CA MET A 455 -24.34 18.64 -15.84
C MET A 455 -25.82 18.31 -15.90
N VAL A 456 -26.25 17.37 -15.09
CA VAL A 456 -27.65 16.94 -15.00
C VAL A 456 -28.16 17.22 -13.58
N PHE A 457 -29.24 17.98 -13.47
CA PHE A 457 -29.90 18.29 -12.20
C PHE A 457 -31.28 17.61 -12.14
N ASP A 458 -31.43 16.68 -11.20
CA ASP A 458 -32.68 16.01 -10.91
C ASP A 458 -33.17 16.39 -9.51
N GLU A 459 -34.48 16.71 -9.39
CA GLU A 459 -35.14 17.07 -8.13
C GLU A 459 -34.45 18.17 -7.31
N ILE A 460 -33.70 19.06 -7.97
CA ILE A 460 -32.99 20.15 -7.28
C ILE A 460 -33.95 21.14 -6.62
N ASP A 461 -35.19 21.17 -7.06
CA ASP A 461 -36.27 22.04 -6.65
C ASP A 461 -37.14 21.46 -5.51
N THR A 462 -36.77 20.29 -4.97
CA THR A 462 -37.53 19.66 -3.85
C THR A 462 -37.45 20.51 -2.58
N GLY A 463 -38.61 20.91 -2.05
CA GLY A 463 -38.74 21.74 -0.85
C GLY A 463 -38.36 23.23 -1.05
N VAL A 464 -38.32 23.67 -2.31
CA VAL A 464 -37.97 25.04 -2.70
C VAL A 464 -39.15 25.69 -3.41
N GLY A 465 -39.32 27.01 -3.25
CA GLY A 465 -40.41 27.76 -3.93
C GLY A 465 -40.13 29.26 -3.98
N GLY A 466 -40.93 29.99 -4.71
CA GLY A 466 -40.90 31.46 -4.76
C GLY A 466 -39.53 32.05 -5.14
N VAL A 467 -39.06 32.98 -4.34
CA VAL A 467 -37.80 33.71 -4.57
C VAL A 467 -36.59 32.80 -4.57
N THR A 468 -36.58 31.74 -3.76
CA THR A 468 -35.49 30.78 -3.69
C THR A 468 -35.32 30.01 -5.01
N ALA A 469 -36.44 29.56 -5.60
CA ALA A 469 -36.46 28.89 -6.90
C ALA A 469 -35.91 29.78 -8.02
N GLN A 470 -36.24 31.08 -7.99
CA GLN A 470 -35.72 32.05 -8.95
C GLN A 470 -34.20 32.21 -8.81
N LYS A 471 -33.69 32.37 -7.59
CA LYS A 471 -32.23 32.47 -7.35
C LYS A 471 -31.48 31.20 -7.77
N MET A 472 -32.07 30.04 -7.55
CA MET A 472 -31.52 28.77 -8.05
C MET A 472 -31.46 28.75 -9.58
N ALA A 473 -32.54 29.14 -10.25
CA ALA A 473 -32.58 29.23 -11.70
C ALA A 473 -31.49 30.17 -12.27
N GLU A 474 -31.30 31.31 -11.64
CA GLU A 474 -30.24 32.25 -11.99
C GLU A 474 -28.84 31.62 -11.86
N LYS A 475 -28.58 30.86 -10.79
CA LYS A 475 -27.30 30.15 -10.59
C LYS A 475 -27.10 29.04 -11.61
N ILE A 476 -28.12 28.24 -11.90
CA ILE A 476 -28.06 27.20 -12.91
C ILE A 476 -27.82 27.82 -14.30
N ALA A 477 -28.46 28.96 -14.61
CA ALA A 477 -28.24 29.66 -15.86
C ALA A 477 -26.79 30.19 -16.01
N VAL A 478 -26.12 30.56 -14.93
CA VAL A 478 -24.67 30.90 -14.95
C VAL A 478 -23.83 29.66 -15.28
N ILE A 479 -24.15 28.51 -14.70
CA ILE A 479 -23.52 27.23 -15.01
C ILE A 479 -23.72 26.91 -16.50
N ALA A 480 -24.93 27.08 -17.02
CA ALA A 480 -25.29 26.79 -18.39
C ALA A 480 -24.56 27.69 -19.45
N LYS A 481 -23.99 28.83 -19.07
CA LYS A 481 -23.14 29.65 -19.95
C LYS A 481 -21.76 29.03 -20.24
N VAL A 482 -21.25 28.24 -19.32
CA VAL A 482 -19.91 27.64 -19.38
C VAL A 482 -19.99 26.18 -19.85
N GLY A 483 -21.06 25.49 -19.46
CA GLY A 483 -21.29 24.09 -19.81
C GLY A 483 -22.73 23.85 -20.23
N GLN A 484 -23.04 22.63 -20.62
CA GLN A 484 -24.42 22.22 -20.92
C GLN A 484 -25.09 21.76 -19.62
N VAL A 485 -26.33 22.20 -19.41
CA VAL A 485 -27.13 21.80 -18.24
C VAL A 485 -28.41 21.13 -18.70
N LEU A 486 -28.72 19.98 -18.14
CA LEU A 486 -29.99 19.28 -18.22
C LEU A 486 -30.67 19.37 -16.86
N CYS A 487 -31.90 19.84 -16.78
CA CYS A 487 -32.60 19.97 -15.50
C CYS A 487 -34.04 19.48 -15.62
N ILE A 488 -34.43 18.62 -14.69
CA ILE A 488 -35.83 18.23 -14.48
C ILE A 488 -36.40 19.12 -13.38
N THR A 489 -37.55 19.77 -13.66
CA THR A 489 -38.17 20.67 -12.69
C THR A 489 -39.70 20.59 -12.75
N HIS A 490 -40.33 20.88 -11.64
CA HIS A 490 -41.76 21.12 -11.54
C HIS A 490 -42.08 22.60 -11.24
N LEU A 491 -41.04 23.45 -11.11
CA LEU A 491 -41.19 24.87 -10.78
C LEU A 491 -41.14 25.75 -12.03
N PRO A 492 -42.18 26.59 -12.28
CA PRO A 492 -42.20 27.47 -13.43
C PRO A 492 -41.09 28.54 -13.39
N GLN A 493 -40.60 28.93 -12.21
CA GLN A 493 -39.49 29.84 -12.03
C GLN A 493 -38.19 29.30 -12.65
N ILE A 494 -37.95 28.00 -12.50
CA ILE A 494 -36.76 27.35 -13.09
C ILE A 494 -37.00 27.12 -14.59
N ALA A 495 -38.19 26.62 -14.96
CA ALA A 495 -38.57 26.32 -16.34
C ALA A 495 -38.50 27.56 -17.26
N SER A 496 -38.77 28.74 -16.73
CA SER A 496 -38.68 30.01 -17.51
C SER A 496 -37.29 30.31 -18.01
N PHE A 497 -36.22 29.82 -17.36
CA PHE A 497 -34.80 30.00 -17.75
C PHE A 497 -34.32 29.04 -18.85
N ALA A 498 -35.15 28.17 -19.40
CA ALA A 498 -34.72 27.24 -20.46
C ALA A 498 -34.18 27.95 -21.68
N ASP A 499 -33.07 27.46 -22.27
CA ASP A 499 -32.69 27.72 -23.64
C ASP A 499 -33.40 26.76 -24.57
N ARG A 500 -33.57 25.49 -24.13
CA ARG A 500 -34.40 24.47 -24.77
C ARG A 500 -35.36 23.85 -23.77
N HIS A 501 -36.64 23.94 -24.05
CA HIS A 501 -37.69 23.42 -23.16
C HIS A 501 -38.32 22.18 -23.77
N LEU A 502 -38.24 21.04 -23.08
CA LEU A 502 -38.75 19.75 -23.53
C LEU A 502 -39.94 19.35 -22.59
N LEU A 503 -41.06 19.06 -23.20
CA LEU A 503 -42.27 18.60 -22.49
C LEU A 503 -42.40 17.10 -22.61
N ILE A 504 -42.50 16.43 -21.46
CA ILE A 504 -42.77 15.00 -21.36
C ILE A 504 -44.24 14.79 -21.12
N ARG A 505 -44.93 14.07 -22.02
CA ARG A 505 -46.35 13.73 -21.90
C ARG A 505 -46.56 12.23 -21.98
N LYS A 506 -47.62 11.77 -21.26
CA LYS A 506 -48.14 10.42 -21.45
C LYS A 506 -49.15 10.43 -22.58
N GLU A 507 -48.98 9.53 -23.53
CA GLU A 507 -49.91 9.29 -24.64
C GLU A 507 -50.46 7.88 -24.51
N SER A 508 -51.77 7.77 -24.52
CA SER A 508 -52.42 6.47 -24.44
C SER A 508 -53.08 6.17 -25.79
N THR A 509 -52.49 5.27 -26.55
CA THR A 509 -52.97 4.86 -27.88
C THR A 509 -53.19 3.35 -27.86
N GLY A 510 -54.43 2.89 -28.24
CA GLY A 510 -54.71 1.47 -28.38
C GLY A 510 -54.63 0.66 -27.08
N GLY A 511 -54.91 1.27 -25.88
CA GLY A 511 -54.86 0.58 -24.58
C GLY A 511 -53.45 0.42 -24.01
N ARG A 512 -52.44 1.02 -24.64
CA ARG A 512 -51.04 1.06 -24.12
C ARG A 512 -50.63 2.49 -23.86
N THR A 513 -49.89 2.69 -22.76
CA THR A 513 -49.34 4.01 -22.42
C THR A 513 -47.92 4.09 -22.94
N SER A 514 -47.58 5.14 -23.65
CA SER A 514 -46.24 5.53 -24.09
C SER A 514 -45.89 6.92 -23.60
N THR A 515 -44.60 7.20 -23.46
CA THR A 515 -44.11 8.53 -23.10
C THR A 515 -43.58 9.21 -24.38
N GLY A 516 -44.20 10.35 -24.71
CA GLY A 516 -43.78 11.22 -25.82
C GLY A 516 -42.97 12.41 -25.31
N LEU A 517 -42.05 12.91 -26.12
CA LEU A 517 -41.26 14.12 -25.86
C LEU A 517 -41.48 15.12 -26.99
N THR A 518 -41.71 16.38 -26.61
CA THR A 518 -41.93 17.48 -27.55
C THR A 518 -41.05 18.67 -27.16
N VAL A 519 -40.32 19.24 -28.11
CA VAL A 519 -39.63 20.51 -27.90
C VAL A 519 -40.66 21.62 -28.04
N LEU A 520 -40.76 22.48 -27.03
CA LEU A 520 -41.72 23.58 -27.00
C LEU A 520 -41.18 24.81 -27.75
N ASP A 521 -41.99 25.38 -28.60
CA ASP A 521 -41.83 26.74 -29.15
C ASP A 521 -42.22 27.80 -28.09
N GLU A 522 -42.14 29.07 -28.42
CA GLU A 522 -42.39 30.17 -27.48
C GLU A 522 -43.81 30.11 -26.91
N GLU A 523 -44.81 29.83 -27.74
CA GLU A 523 -46.22 29.72 -27.30
C GLU A 523 -46.43 28.48 -26.45
N GLY A 524 -45.85 27.33 -26.82
CA GLY A 524 -45.90 26.10 -26.03
C GLY A 524 -45.24 26.28 -24.66
N ARG A 525 -44.17 27.07 -24.56
CA ARG A 525 -43.53 27.42 -23.29
C ARG A 525 -44.47 28.24 -22.38
N ILE A 526 -45.16 29.23 -22.95
CA ILE A 526 -46.14 30.03 -22.19
C ILE A 526 -47.23 29.11 -21.65
N GLN A 527 -47.80 28.25 -22.50
CA GLN A 527 -48.85 27.30 -22.11
C GLN A 527 -48.41 26.34 -21.01
N GLU A 528 -47.20 25.81 -21.13
CA GLU A 528 -46.65 24.90 -20.10
C GLU A 528 -46.40 25.62 -18.77
N LEU A 529 -45.85 26.83 -18.77
CA LEU A 529 -45.69 27.66 -17.58
C LEU A 529 -47.00 28.00 -16.90
N MET A 530 -48.06 28.28 -17.70
CA MET A 530 -49.40 28.45 -17.19
C MET A 530 -49.89 27.20 -16.50
N ARG A 531 -49.81 26.02 -17.16
CA ARG A 531 -50.19 24.74 -16.60
C ARG A 531 -49.46 24.44 -15.26
N MET A 532 -48.16 24.74 -15.20
CA MET A 532 -47.34 24.57 -13.99
C MET A 532 -47.78 25.51 -12.85
N THR A 533 -48.32 26.67 -13.16
CA THR A 533 -48.72 27.69 -12.15
C THR A 533 -50.14 27.51 -11.63
N VAL A 534 -51.13 27.27 -12.52
CA VAL A 534 -52.56 27.26 -12.20
C VAL A 534 -53.27 25.97 -12.57
N GLY A 535 -52.53 24.96 -13.09
CA GLY A 535 -53.12 23.72 -13.61
C GLY A 535 -53.92 23.98 -14.92
N ASP A 536 -55.04 23.30 -15.07
CA ASP A 536 -55.87 23.39 -16.30
C ASP A 536 -56.76 24.67 -16.36
N ASN A 537 -56.68 25.55 -15.35
CA ASN A 537 -57.45 26.79 -15.30
C ASN A 537 -56.78 27.89 -16.13
N VAL A 538 -57.05 27.90 -17.41
CA VAL A 538 -56.54 28.90 -18.34
C VAL A 538 -57.24 30.25 -18.10
N SER A 539 -56.47 31.31 -17.80
CA SER A 539 -56.94 32.68 -17.64
C SER A 539 -55.99 33.67 -18.29
N GLU A 540 -56.49 34.82 -18.72
CA GLU A 540 -55.65 35.92 -19.27
C GLU A 540 -54.59 36.35 -18.25
N VAL A 541 -54.89 36.33 -16.96
CA VAL A 541 -53.94 36.68 -15.89
C VAL A 541 -52.80 35.64 -15.81
N ALA A 542 -53.12 34.34 -15.93
CA ALA A 542 -52.10 33.29 -15.94
C ALA A 542 -51.19 33.38 -17.19
N TYR A 543 -51.77 33.72 -18.34
CA TYR A 543 -50.99 33.96 -19.59
C TYR A 543 -50.05 35.16 -19.41
N ALA A 544 -50.54 36.29 -18.89
CA ALA A 544 -49.71 37.47 -18.65
C ALA A 544 -48.56 37.18 -17.67
N ASN A 545 -48.84 36.43 -16.60
CA ASN A 545 -47.84 36.02 -15.60
C ASN A 545 -46.75 35.10 -16.22
N ALA A 546 -47.14 34.09 -17.00
CA ALA A 546 -46.19 33.23 -17.71
C ALA A 546 -45.28 33.99 -18.65
N LYS A 547 -45.84 34.95 -19.38
CA LYS A 547 -45.09 35.85 -20.30
C LYS A 547 -44.13 36.76 -19.55
N GLU A 548 -44.54 37.30 -18.40
CA GLU A 548 -43.67 38.10 -17.50
C GLU A 548 -42.52 37.29 -16.96
N LEU A 549 -42.77 36.04 -16.52
CA LEU A 549 -41.70 35.14 -16.07
C LEU A 549 -40.64 34.88 -17.14
N LEU A 550 -41.06 34.64 -18.39
CA LEU A 550 -40.11 34.46 -19.51
C LEU A 550 -39.33 35.74 -19.81
N ALA A 551 -39.98 36.90 -19.79
CA ALA A 551 -39.31 38.18 -20.03
C ALA A 551 -38.29 38.52 -18.93
N ALA A 552 -38.67 38.27 -17.65
CA ALA A 552 -37.77 38.45 -16.50
C ALA A 552 -36.55 37.51 -16.58
N ALA A 553 -36.76 36.24 -16.94
CA ALA A 553 -35.69 35.27 -17.10
C ALA A 553 -34.72 35.68 -18.23
N ALA A 554 -35.24 36.14 -19.38
CA ALA A 554 -34.42 36.64 -20.50
C ALA A 554 -33.57 37.84 -20.10
N LYS A 555 -34.15 38.82 -19.38
CA LYS A 555 -33.44 40.00 -18.84
C LYS A 555 -32.34 39.61 -17.88
N ASN A 556 -32.60 38.69 -16.97
CA ASN A 556 -31.62 38.24 -15.98
C ASN A 556 -30.46 37.43 -16.60
N LYS A 557 -30.72 36.70 -17.70
CA LYS A 557 -29.68 36.01 -18.46
C LYS A 557 -28.73 36.99 -19.19
N GLN A 558 -29.23 38.14 -19.65
CA GLN A 558 -28.43 39.16 -20.34
C GLN A 558 -27.62 40.04 -19.39
N ALA A 559 -28.12 40.23 -18.15
CA ALA A 559 -27.49 41.13 -17.16
C ALA A 559 -26.29 40.52 -16.42
N ARG A 560 -26.11 39.24 -16.56
CA ARG A 560 -25.01 38.47 -15.92
C ARG A 560 -24.20 37.70 -16.94
#